data_ff68c743bb16609100c394ca86c41bed
#
_entry.id   ff68c743bb16609100c394ca86c41bed
#
_cell.length_a   1.000
_cell.length_b   1.000
_cell.length_c   1.000
_cell.angle_alpha   90.00
_cell.angle_beta   90.00
_cell.angle_gamma   90.00
#
_symmetry.space_group_name_H-M   'P 1'
#
loop_
_entity.id
_entity.type
_entity.pdbx_description
1 polymer ?
#
loop_
_entity_poly.entity_id
_entity_poly.type
_entity_poly.pdbx_seq_one_letter_code
_entity_poly.pdbx_strand_id
1 'polypeptide(L)'
;YSNHENTYLNLILGQLQADAKPPQDKDDLIKFIKTITQSSKKSDDFWIGERTMIDLLEVVKKFYFDPRTNGSNSIKYILPSVLNRSEFLKSKYSKPIYGTSHGIRSKNFNSWTWIQNASDGSVADPYSLLPKLFDDNDEQQVILLSQEDELKNGGAALMAYARMQFEIITD
;
A
#
# COMPACT_ATOMS: atom_id res chain seq x y z
N TYR A 1 -5.72 -2.59 -3.32
CA TYR A 1 -7.05 -2.21 -2.85
C TYR A 1 -7.59 -1.08 -3.72
N SER A 2 -8.69 -1.27 -4.39
CA SER A 2 -9.17 -0.53 -5.55
C SER A 2 -8.41 -0.88 -6.85
N ASN A 3 -8.84 -0.28 -7.98
CA ASN A 3 -8.27 -0.59 -9.30
C ASN A 3 -7.03 0.27 -9.66
N HIS A 4 -6.43 0.95 -8.69
CA HIS A 4 -5.30 1.86 -8.94
C HIS A 4 -4.09 1.13 -9.50
N GLU A 5 -3.72 -0.01 -8.93
CA GLU A 5 -2.57 -0.79 -9.36
C GLU A 5 -2.70 -1.22 -10.82
N ASN A 6 -3.87 -1.71 -11.21
CA ASN A 6 -4.14 -2.07 -12.61
C ASN A 6 -4.02 -0.86 -13.55
N THR A 7 -4.55 0.29 -13.13
CA THR A 7 -4.51 1.53 -13.92
C THR A 7 -3.08 2.01 -14.13
N TYR A 8 -2.28 2.11 -13.05
CA TYR A 8 -0.89 2.57 -13.15
C TYR A 8 -0.01 1.60 -13.93
N LEU A 9 -0.18 0.29 -13.75
CA LEU A 9 0.59 -0.68 -14.52
C LEU A 9 0.25 -0.64 -16.02
N ASN A 10 -1.00 -0.35 -16.39
CA ASN A 10 -1.36 -0.11 -17.79
C ASN A 10 -0.73 1.19 -18.35
N LEU A 11 -0.61 2.25 -17.53
CA LEU A 11 0.11 3.46 -17.93
C LEU A 11 1.61 3.17 -18.13
N ILE A 12 2.24 2.44 -17.21
CA ILE A 12 3.65 2.02 -17.33
C ILE A 12 3.83 1.14 -18.57
N LEU A 13 2.91 0.23 -18.86
CA LEU A 13 2.93 -0.59 -20.07
C LEU A 13 2.96 0.29 -21.33
N GLY A 14 2.09 1.31 -21.40
CA GLY A 14 2.08 2.25 -22.51
C GLY A 14 3.38 3.05 -22.64
N GLN A 15 3.96 3.49 -21.51
CA GLN A 15 5.25 4.16 -21.49
C GLN A 15 6.37 3.24 -21.99
N LEU A 16 6.47 2.02 -21.50
CA LEU A 16 7.46 1.04 -21.95
C LEU A 16 7.36 0.78 -23.46
N GLN A 17 6.14 0.68 -24.00
CA GLN A 17 5.93 0.47 -25.43
C GLN A 17 6.39 1.65 -26.28
N ALA A 18 6.14 2.88 -25.82
CA ALA A 18 6.45 4.11 -26.53
C ALA A 18 7.90 4.59 -26.35
N ASP A 19 8.64 4.05 -25.38
CA ASP A 19 9.99 4.53 -25.04
C ASP A 19 10.98 4.22 -26.17
N ALA A 20 11.65 5.27 -26.63
CA ALA A 20 12.71 5.18 -27.65
C ALA A 20 14.04 4.61 -27.11
N LYS A 21 14.22 4.61 -25.77
CA LYS A 21 15.40 4.05 -25.07
C LYS A 21 14.97 3.15 -23.92
N PRO A 22 14.24 2.06 -24.21
CA PRO A 22 13.69 1.23 -23.17
C PRO A 22 14.78 0.47 -22.40
N PRO A 23 14.47 -0.01 -21.17
CA PRO A 23 15.34 -0.91 -20.43
C PRO A 23 15.57 -2.22 -21.20
N GLN A 24 16.68 -2.91 -20.89
CA GLN A 24 17.05 -4.14 -21.60
C GLN A 24 16.02 -5.29 -21.45
N ASP A 25 15.29 -5.30 -20.34
CA ASP A 25 14.26 -6.28 -19.99
C ASP A 25 12.84 -5.83 -20.35
N LYS A 26 12.69 -4.86 -21.26
CA LYS A 26 11.40 -4.31 -21.70
C LYS A 26 10.36 -5.39 -21.99
N ASP A 27 10.71 -6.37 -22.79
CA ASP A 27 9.76 -7.39 -23.24
C ASP A 27 9.30 -8.29 -22.09
N ASP A 28 10.20 -8.62 -21.18
CA ASP A 28 9.88 -9.38 -19.97
C ASP A 28 8.98 -8.57 -19.02
N LEU A 29 9.23 -7.27 -18.86
CA LEU A 29 8.38 -6.38 -18.09
C LEU A 29 6.98 -6.25 -18.70
N ILE A 30 6.87 -6.07 -20.00
CA ILE A 30 5.58 -6.03 -20.72
C ILE A 30 4.81 -7.33 -20.51
N LYS A 31 5.47 -8.47 -20.70
CA LYS A 31 4.87 -9.78 -20.48
C LYS A 31 4.40 -9.96 -19.04
N PHE A 32 5.24 -9.59 -18.07
CA PHE A 32 4.89 -9.66 -16.65
C PHE A 32 3.68 -8.79 -16.32
N ILE A 33 3.67 -7.52 -16.75
CA ILE A 33 2.54 -6.60 -16.52
C ILE A 33 1.25 -7.18 -17.10
N LYS A 34 1.27 -7.68 -18.34
CA LYS A 34 0.09 -8.30 -18.96
C LYS A 34 -0.40 -9.54 -18.21
N THR A 35 0.50 -10.28 -17.54
CA THR A 35 0.12 -11.44 -16.73
C THR A 35 -0.73 -11.09 -15.51
N ILE A 36 -0.47 -9.93 -14.87
CA ILE A 36 -1.11 -9.53 -13.61
C ILE A 36 -2.17 -8.44 -13.76
N THR A 37 -2.38 -7.93 -14.97
CA THR A 37 -3.35 -6.86 -15.27
C THR A 37 -4.43 -7.30 -16.25
N GLN A 38 -5.41 -6.43 -16.43
CA GLN A 38 -6.35 -6.47 -17.54
C GLN A 38 -6.37 -5.12 -18.24
N SER A 39 -6.58 -5.14 -19.55
CA SER A 39 -6.77 -3.91 -20.33
C SER A 39 -8.14 -3.28 -20.08
N SER A 40 -8.32 -2.05 -20.58
CA SER A 40 -9.65 -1.47 -20.70
C SER A 40 -10.51 -2.34 -21.65
N LYS A 41 -11.81 -2.49 -21.33
CA LYS A 41 -12.77 -3.18 -22.21
C LYS A 41 -12.92 -2.52 -23.58
N LYS A 42 -12.46 -1.26 -23.72
CA LYS A 42 -12.50 -0.48 -24.97
C LYS A 42 -11.17 -0.51 -25.73
N SER A 43 -10.18 -1.27 -25.25
CA SER A 43 -8.88 -1.37 -25.90
C SER A 43 -8.97 -2.28 -27.11
N ASP A 44 -8.35 -1.88 -28.22
CA ASP A 44 -8.21 -2.71 -29.43
C ASP A 44 -7.40 -3.98 -29.14
N ASP A 45 -6.40 -3.89 -28.25
CA ASP A 45 -5.65 -5.02 -27.69
C ASP A 45 -6.25 -5.38 -26.33
N PHE A 46 -7.30 -6.18 -26.33
CA PHE A 46 -7.97 -6.62 -25.11
C PHE A 46 -7.29 -7.86 -24.54
N TRP A 47 -6.94 -7.80 -23.22
CA TRP A 47 -6.45 -8.97 -22.48
C TRP A 47 -6.97 -9.00 -21.04
N ILE A 48 -6.99 -10.19 -20.49
CA ILE A 48 -7.11 -10.48 -19.05
C ILE A 48 -5.95 -11.39 -18.72
N GLY A 49 -5.04 -10.94 -17.86
CA GLY A 49 -3.89 -11.73 -17.43
C GLY A 49 -4.31 -12.96 -16.61
N GLU A 50 -3.56 -14.03 -16.74
CA GLU A 50 -3.82 -15.31 -16.02
C GLU A 50 -3.74 -15.17 -14.49
N ARG A 51 -3.03 -14.16 -14.01
CA ARG A 51 -2.85 -13.81 -12.60
C ARG A 51 -3.40 -12.42 -12.28
N THR A 52 -4.42 -11.99 -13.01
CA THR A 52 -5.03 -10.65 -12.81
C THR A 52 -5.33 -10.39 -11.35
N MET A 53 -4.89 -9.24 -10.86
CA MET A 53 -5.10 -8.79 -9.48
C MET A 53 -6.59 -8.65 -9.18
N ILE A 54 -7.00 -9.17 -8.02
CA ILE A 54 -8.37 -9.03 -7.53
C ILE A 54 -8.49 -7.68 -6.83
N ASP A 55 -9.49 -6.88 -7.22
CA ASP A 55 -9.84 -5.66 -6.50
C ASP A 55 -10.56 -6.00 -5.19
N LEU A 56 -9.82 -5.94 -4.09
CA LEU A 56 -10.37 -6.22 -2.75
C LEU A 56 -11.43 -5.19 -2.33
N LEU A 57 -11.44 -3.98 -2.88
CA LEU A 57 -12.49 -3.00 -2.60
C LEU A 57 -13.86 -3.51 -3.09
N GLU A 58 -13.90 -4.12 -4.27
CA GLU A 58 -15.13 -4.70 -4.81
C GLU A 58 -15.60 -5.92 -4.00
N VAL A 59 -14.66 -6.70 -3.47
CA VAL A 59 -14.98 -7.81 -2.54
C VAL A 59 -15.57 -7.26 -1.24
N VAL A 60 -14.95 -6.23 -0.67
CA VAL A 60 -15.44 -5.58 0.56
C VAL A 60 -16.85 -5.02 0.35
N LYS A 61 -17.08 -4.23 -0.69
CA LYS A 61 -18.41 -3.66 -0.99
C LYS A 61 -19.52 -4.70 -1.08
N LYS A 62 -19.21 -5.90 -1.57
CA LYS A 62 -20.21 -6.94 -1.82
C LYS A 62 -20.41 -7.89 -0.64
N PHE A 63 -19.36 -8.16 0.14
CA PHE A 63 -19.35 -9.29 1.06
C PHE A 63 -18.94 -8.94 2.50
N TYR A 64 -18.47 -7.73 2.77
CA TYR A 64 -18.01 -7.35 4.10
C TYR A 64 -18.87 -6.25 4.70
N PHE A 65 -19.34 -6.51 5.92
CA PHE A 65 -20.02 -5.52 6.75
C PHE A 65 -19.56 -5.65 8.20
N ASP A 66 -19.15 -4.55 8.79
CA ASP A 66 -18.85 -4.45 10.22
C ASP A 66 -19.25 -3.04 10.71
N PRO A 67 -20.04 -2.92 11.81
CA PRO A 67 -20.45 -1.60 12.34
C PRO A 67 -19.29 -0.67 12.66
N ARG A 68 -18.12 -1.21 13.01
CA ARG A 68 -16.91 -0.43 13.32
C ARG A 68 -16.35 0.35 12.15
N THR A 69 -16.73 0.01 10.92
CA THR A 69 -16.33 0.75 9.72
C THR A 69 -17.12 2.04 9.52
N ASN A 70 -18.19 2.26 10.31
CA ASN A 70 -19.12 3.38 10.15
C ASN A 70 -19.65 3.54 8.70
N GLY A 71 -19.85 2.41 8.00
CA GLY A 71 -20.28 2.38 6.60
C GLY A 71 -19.19 2.72 5.58
N SER A 72 -17.96 2.97 6.00
CA SER A 72 -16.85 3.25 5.10
C SER A 72 -16.26 1.97 4.52
N ASN A 73 -15.98 1.97 3.22
CA ASN A 73 -15.23 0.91 2.53
C ASN A 73 -13.75 1.23 2.36
N SER A 74 -13.26 2.32 2.95
CA SER A 74 -11.84 2.66 2.92
C SER A 74 -11.02 1.62 3.68
N ILE A 75 -9.86 1.24 3.15
CA ILE A 75 -8.95 0.29 3.79
C ILE A 75 -8.55 0.74 5.20
N LYS A 76 -8.49 2.05 5.47
CA LYS A 76 -8.19 2.61 6.79
C LYS A 76 -9.23 2.24 7.86
N TYR A 77 -10.46 1.94 7.47
CA TYR A 77 -11.53 1.46 8.37
C TYR A 77 -11.68 -0.06 8.32
N ILE A 78 -11.52 -0.63 7.13
CA ILE A 78 -11.68 -2.07 6.94
C ILE A 78 -10.57 -2.84 7.64
N LEU A 79 -9.30 -2.44 7.48
CA LEU A 79 -8.17 -3.17 8.06
C LEU A 79 -8.22 -3.25 9.59
N PRO A 80 -8.41 -2.14 10.34
CA PRO A 80 -8.59 -2.23 11.79
C PRO A 80 -9.79 -3.10 12.20
N SER A 81 -10.90 -3.01 11.50
CA SER A 81 -12.09 -3.80 11.77
C SER A 81 -11.84 -5.30 11.60
N VAL A 82 -11.18 -5.70 10.51
CA VAL A 82 -10.81 -7.09 10.24
C VAL A 82 -9.84 -7.62 11.29
N LEU A 83 -8.81 -6.84 11.65
CA LEU A 83 -7.85 -7.21 12.69
C LEU A 83 -8.50 -7.39 14.05
N ASN A 84 -9.45 -6.53 14.42
CA ASN A 84 -10.21 -6.67 15.66
C ASN A 84 -11.12 -7.90 15.72
N ARG A 85 -11.64 -8.35 14.58
CA ARG A 85 -12.60 -9.45 14.50
C ARG A 85 -11.98 -10.83 14.35
N SER A 86 -10.85 -10.92 13.64
CA SER A 86 -10.25 -12.20 13.28
C SER A 86 -9.27 -12.69 14.33
N GLU A 87 -9.65 -13.70 15.10
CA GLU A 87 -8.75 -14.38 16.05
C GLU A 87 -7.53 -15.01 15.36
N PHE A 88 -7.71 -15.50 14.12
CA PHE A 88 -6.59 -15.99 13.32
C PHE A 88 -5.56 -14.90 13.05
N LEU A 89 -5.99 -13.72 12.60
CA LEU A 89 -5.08 -12.60 12.32
C LEU A 89 -4.45 -12.05 13.59
N LYS A 90 -5.21 -11.94 14.68
CA LYS A 90 -4.68 -11.57 16.00
C LYS A 90 -3.57 -12.51 16.42
N SER A 91 -3.83 -13.82 16.42
CA SER A 91 -2.85 -14.84 16.79
C SER A 91 -1.59 -14.80 15.90
N LYS A 92 -1.77 -14.57 14.60
CA LYS A 92 -0.66 -14.53 13.65
C LYS A 92 0.21 -13.27 13.81
N TYR A 93 -0.41 -12.09 13.84
CA TYR A 93 0.29 -10.82 13.79
C TYR A 93 0.60 -10.21 15.17
N SER A 94 0.19 -10.87 16.27
CA SER A 94 0.68 -10.59 17.62
C SER A 94 2.09 -11.15 17.88
N LYS A 95 2.66 -11.88 16.92
CA LYS A 95 4.02 -12.42 16.95
C LYS A 95 4.92 -11.59 16.05
N PRO A 96 6.23 -11.49 16.34
CA PRO A 96 7.17 -10.75 15.52
C PRO A 96 7.53 -11.55 14.26
N ILE A 97 6.64 -11.53 13.26
CA ILE A 97 6.82 -12.29 12.01
C ILE A 97 7.59 -11.51 10.93
N TYR A 98 7.79 -10.20 11.11
CA TYR A 98 8.57 -9.37 10.19
C TYR A 98 10.02 -9.26 10.65
N GLY A 99 10.96 -9.35 9.70
CA GLY A 99 12.39 -9.22 9.98
C GLY A 99 13.00 -10.38 10.78
N THR A 100 12.31 -11.50 10.91
CA THR A 100 12.84 -12.72 11.55
C THR A 100 13.34 -13.72 10.51
N SER A 101 14.22 -14.63 10.93
CA SER A 101 14.80 -15.66 10.04
C SER A 101 13.78 -16.60 9.41
N HIS A 102 12.65 -16.82 10.08
CA HIS A 102 11.57 -17.73 9.64
C HIS A 102 10.30 -17.00 9.24
N GLY A 103 10.34 -15.66 9.17
CA GLY A 103 9.20 -14.83 8.87
C GLY A 103 9.28 -14.11 7.54
N ILE A 104 8.56 -12.99 7.43
CA ILE A 104 8.58 -12.12 6.26
C ILE A 104 9.85 -11.26 6.29
N ARG A 105 10.67 -11.34 5.26
CA ARG A 105 11.87 -10.48 5.15
C ARG A 105 11.47 -9.01 5.11
N SER A 106 12.12 -8.20 5.94
CA SER A 106 11.92 -6.76 5.97
C SER A 106 13.24 -6.06 6.28
N LYS A 107 13.53 -4.98 5.56
CA LYS A 107 14.66 -4.09 5.86
C LYS A 107 14.33 -3.09 6.97
N ASN A 108 13.08 -2.64 7.00
CA ASN A 108 12.63 -1.53 7.84
C ASN A 108 12.04 -1.98 9.18
N PHE A 109 11.51 -3.22 9.23
CA PHE A 109 10.85 -3.76 10.42
C PHE A 109 11.59 -5.01 10.88
N ASN A 110 12.25 -4.90 12.02
CA ASN A 110 13.02 -5.99 12.61
C ASN A 110 12.28 -6.53 13.85
N SER A 111 11.91 -7.80 13.84
CA SER A 111 11.11 -8.42 14.91
C SER A 111 9.82 -7.66 15.23
N TRP A 112 9.16 -7.12 14.20
CA TRP A 112 8.02 -6.23 14.36
C TRP A 112 6.70 -6.99 14.57
N THR A 113 5.90 -6.47 15.50
CA THR A 113 4.57 -6.99 15.85
C THR A 113 3.50 -5.96 15.47
N TRP A 114 2.63 -6.32 14.53
CA TRP A 114 1.58 -5.41 14.04
C TRP A 114 0.33 -5.37 14.93
N ILE A 115 0.04 -6.43 15.69
CA ILE A 115 -1.06 -6.43 16.65
C ILE A 115 -0.55 -5.94 17.99
N GLN A 116 -0.92 -4.73 18.33
CA GLN A 116 -0.72 -4.11 19.65
C GLN A 116 -2.09 -3.75 20.20
N ASN A 117 -2.27 -3.85 21.52
CA ASN A 117 -3.52 -3.49 22.16
C ASN A 117 -3.55 -2.01 22.52
N ALA A 118 -4.64 -1.36 22.20
CA ALA A 118 -4.97 -0.03 22.70
C ALA A 118 -5.38 -0.09 24.19
N SER A 119 -5.48 1.06 24.83
CA SER A 119 -5.83 1.16 26.26
C SER A 119 -7.22 0.60 26.61
N ASP A 120 -8.13 0.54 25.65
CA ASP A 120 -9.48 -0.02 25.78
C ASP A 120 -9.53 -1.54 25.50
N GLY A 121 -8.38 -2.19 25.26
CA GLY A 121 -8.27 -3.61 24.94
C GLY A 121 -8.55 -3.98 23.49
N SER A 122 -8.91 -3.02 22.64
CA SER A 122 -9.03 -3.23 21.19
C SER A 122 -7.65 -3.34 20.54
N VAL A 123 -7.61 -3.83 19.29
CA VAL A 123 -6.39 -3.77 18.49
C VAL A 123 -6.13 -2.31 18.08
N ALA A 124 -4.94 -1.81 18.36
CA ALA A 124 -4.52 -0.48 17.93
C ALA A 124 -4.59 -0.35 16.40
N ASP A 125 -4.94 0.83 15.92
CA ASP A 125 -4.94 1.11 14.50
C ASP A 125 -3.52 0.91 13.92
N PRO A 126 -3.32 -0.02 12.96
CA PRO A 126 -2.00 -0.30 12.40
C PRO A 126 -1.39 0.92 11.70
N TYR A 127 -2.19 1.87 11.23
CA TYR A 127 -1.68 3.12 10.67
C TYR A 127 -1.06 4.03 11.74
N SER A 128 -1.55 3.97 12.98
CA SER A 128 -0.96 4.72 14.10
C SER A 128 0.39 4.17 14.56
N LEU A 129 0.72 2.93 14.16
CA LEU A 129 1.97 2.27 14.49
C LEU A 129 3.09 2.57 13.47
N LEU A 130 2.78 3.25 12.37
CA LEU A 130 3.79 3.65 11.40
C LEU A 130 4.71 4.71 12.00
N PRO A 131 6.04 4.64 11.74
CA PRO A 131 6.96 5.65 12.23
C PRO A 131 6.62 7.03 11.64
N LYS A 132 6.86 8.08 12.43
CA LYS A 132 6.85 9.44 11.91
C LYS A 132 7.98 9.61 10.90
N LEU A 133 7.75 10.38 9.83
CA LEU A 133 8.74 10.66 8.80
C LEU A 133 9.84 11.62 9.28
N PHE A 134 9.48 12.51 10.22
CA PHE A 134 10.33 13.59 10.66
C PHE A 134 10.30 13.69 12.18
N ASP A 135 11.41 14.03 12.79
CA ASP A 135 11.49 14.38 14.20
C ASP A 135 10.87 15.76 14.43
N ASP A 136 10.33 15.98 15.65
CA ASP A 136 9.62 17.20 16.05
C ASP A 136 10.42 18.50 15.86
N ASN A 137 11.71 18.40 15.55
CA ASN A 137 12.60 19.56 15.31
C ASN A 137 12.59 20.07 13.85
N ASP A 138 12.06 19.30 12.91
CA ASP A 138 11.99 19.67 11.49
C ASP A 138 10.64 20.26 11.08
N GLU A 139 9.73 20.50 12.02
CA GLU A 139 8.36 20.95 11.79
C GLU A 139 8.25 22.23 10.94
N GLN A 140 9.21 23.16 11.03
CA GLN A 140 9.14 24.41 10.27
C GLN A 140 9.36 24.25 8.76
N GLN A 141 10.11 23.22 8.32
CA GLN A 141 10.28 22.92 6.89
C GLN A 141 9.13 22.06 6.34
N VAL A 142 8.53 21.25 7.19
CA VAL A 142 7.45 20.32 6.82
C VAL A 142 6.11 21.03 6.67
N ILE A 143 5.81 22.03 7.53
CA ILE A 143 4.59 22.84 7.47
C ILE A 143 4.44 23.60 6.15
N LEU A 144 5.56 23.99 5.52
CA LEU A 144 5.56 24.69 4.23
C LEU A 144 5.19 23.80 3.03
N LEU A 145 5.18 22.48 3.17
CA LEU A 145 5.09 21.57 2.03
C LEU A 145 4.00 20.49 2.09
N SER A 146 3.40 20.22 3.24
CA SER A 146 2.17 19.41 3.40
C SER A 146 1.54 19.61 4.78
N GLN A 147 0.22 19.66 4.85
CA GLN A 147 -0.53 19.72 6.10
C GLN A 147 -0.62 18.37 6.84
N GLU A 148 0.12 17.35 6.41
CA GLU A 148 0.04 16.00 6.97
C GLU A 148 1.45 15.46 7.23
N ASP A 149 1.84 15.44 8.51
CA ASP A 149 3.18 15.04 9.00
C ASP A 149 3.45 13.53 9.00
N GLU A 150 2.52 12.70 8.52
CA GLU A 150 2.64 11.27 8.70
C GLU A 150 2.44 10.51 7.39
N LEU A 151 3.30 9.50 7.13
CA LEU A 151 3.14 8.52 6.02
C LEU A 151 1.84 7.70 6.15
N LYS A 152 0.77 8.31 6.67
CA LYS A 152 -0.51 7.63 6.92
C LYS A 152 -1.39 7.53 5.69
N ASN A 153 -1.01 8.17 4.58
CA ASN A 153 -1.78 8.12 3.34
C ASN A 153 -0.89 8.11 2.11
N GLY A 154 -1.47 7.76 0.96
CA GLY A 154 -0.73 7.68 -0.30
C GLY A 154 -0.21 9.03 -0.81
N GLY A 155 -0.86 10.14 -0.44
CA GLY A 155 -0.41 11.49 -0.77
C GLY A 155 0.90 11.84 -0.04
N ALA A 156 0.96 11.59 1.27
CA ALA A 156 2.16 11.81 2.06
C ALA A 156 3.33 10.93 1.55
N ALA A 157 3.07 9.67 1.22
CA ALA A 157 4.08 8.78 0.64
C ALA A 157 4.60 9.29 -0.72
N LEU A 158 3.72 9.80 -1.58
CA LEU A 158 4.11 10.39 -2.87
C LEU A 158 4.96 11.65 -2.66
N MET A 159 4.58 12.51 -1.73
CA MET A 159 5.33 13.73 -1.41
C MET A 159 6.72 13.40 -0.84
N ALA A 160 6.82 12.42 0.07
CA ALA A 160 8.09 11.95 0.59
C ALA A 160 9.00 11.44 -0.54
N TYR A 161 8.46 10.60 -1.43
CA TYR A 161 9.19 10.10 -2.59
C TYR A 161 9.67 11.24 -3.52
N ALA A 162 8.79 12.19 -3.83
CA ALA A 162 9.14 13.34 -4.67
C ALA A 162 10.27 14.17 -4.04
N ARG A 163 10.25 14.39 -2.73
CA ARG A 163 11.31 15.11 -2.02
C ARG A 163 12.66 14.41 -2.11
N MET A 164 12.69 13.08 -1.92
CA MET A 164 13.90 12.27 -2.08
C MET A 164 14.46 12.38 -3.51
N GLN A 165 13.59 12.35 -4.54
CA GLN A 165 14.00 12.42 -5.95
C GLN A 165 14.57 13.79 -6.34
N PHE A 166 14.09 14.87 -5.73
CA PHE A 166 14.50 16.24 -6.05
C PHE A 166 15.48 16.82 -5.03
N GLU A 167 16.13 15.98 -4.21
CA GLU A 167 17.15 16.37 -3.21
C GLU A 167 16.67 17.44 -2.21
N ILE A 168 15.37 17.52 -1.96
CA ILE A 168 14.79 18.44 -0.97
C ILE A 168 14.97 17.88 0.45
N ILE A 169 15.23 16.56 0.57
CA ILE A 169 15.62 15.87 1.78
C ILE A 169 16.94 15.18 1.49
N THR A 170 17.99 15.57 2.17
CA THR A 170 19.26 14.85 2.26
C THR A 170 19.16 13.87 3.42
N ASP A 171 19.78 12.66 3.26
CA ASP A 171 19.89 11.64 4.29
C ASP A 171 20.39 12.20 5.63
#